data_0638554db9580e1bb3b0f2f239ebfa19
#
_entry.id   0638554db9580e1bb3b0f2f239ebfa19
#
_cell.length_a   1.000
_cell.length_b   1.000
_cell.length_c   1.000
_cell.angle_alpha   90.00
_cell.angle_beta   90.00
_cell.angle_gamma   90.00
#
_symmetry.space_group_name_H-M   'P 1'
#
loop_
_entity.id
_entity.type
_entity.pdbx_description
1 polymer ?
#
loop_
_entity_poly.entity_id
_entity_poly.type
_entity_poly.pdbx_seq_one_letter_code
_entity_poly.pdbx_strand_id
1 'polypeptide(L)'
;VKEHLIDNPHRVQMTLVPDATKSAKEAEEEKARLAEIGAKLTEADKAEIIAQTEALKVRQDTPDDLNLLPKVGLEDVPAQMHIVQGQLREIISNRLDTPLNLYHAGTNGIYYNQVLIQIPDEIVKSPYFNLMSILMGEVGAGEYGYLELQQLQTAVSGGIGMGASLRSKVDDKGKITAWLTLTTKSLVNNLEAIRLLKVAFEQLRFDEKDRTIELLQQRKTRWSS
;
A
#
# COMPACT_ATOMS: atom_id res chain seq x y z
N VAL A 1 -12.85 -17.61 -13.18
CA VAL A 1 -11.86 -17.73 -12.09
C VAL A 1 -11.68 -19.19 -11.70
N LYS A 2 -12.78 -19.92 -11.30
CA LYS A 2 -12.67 -21.30 -10.84
C LYS A 2 -12.02 -22.22 -11.89
N GLU A 3 -12.54 -22.24 -13.10
CA GLU A 3 -12.06 -23.08 -14.20
C GLU A 3 -10.62 -22.75 -14.64
N HIS A 4 -10.29 -21.44 -14.77
CA HIS A 4 -8.99 -21.03 -15.32
C HIS A 4 -7.88 -20.84 -14.29
N LEU A 5 -8.23 -20.67 -13.00
CA LEU A 5 -7.26 -20.46 -11.94
C LEU A 5 -7.27 -21.57 -10.88
N ILE A 6 -8.43 -21.91 -10.31
CA ILE A 6 -8.50 -22.84 -9.19
C ILE A 6 -8.39 -24.29 -9.66
N ASP A 7 -9.16 -24.68 -10.67
CA ASP A 7 -9.24 -26.05 -11.19
C ASP A 7 -8.31 -26.28 -12.40
N ASN A 8 -7.44 -25.31 -12.73
CA ASN A 8 -6.52 -25.44 -13.85
C ASN A 8 -5.47 -26.52 -13.55
N PRO A 9 -5.36 -27.59 -14.41
CA PRO A 9 -4.39 -28.65 -14.22
C PRO A 9 -2.93 -28.21 -14.45
N HIS A 10 -2.70 -27.10 -15.18
CA HIS A 10 -1.38 -26.50 -15.38
C HIS A 10 -0.97 -25.71 -14.14
N ARG A 11 -0.51 -26.42 -13.11
CA ARG A 11 -0.07 -25.86 -11.83
C ARG A 11 1.33 -26.28 -11.51
N VAL A 12 2.07 -25.37 -10.93
CA VAL A 12 3.36 -25.65 -10.30
C VAL A 12 3.20 -25.30 -8.80
N GLN A 13 3.50 -26.26 -7.95
CA GLN A 13 3.67 -26.02 -6.52
C GLN A 13 5.16 -25.99 -6.22
N MET A 14 5.64 -24.88 -5.68
CA MET A 14 7.03 -24.69 -5.32
C MET A 14 7.16 -24.52 -3.82
N THR A 15 8.05 -25.30 -3.21
CA THR A 15 8.39 -25.14 -1.79
C THR A 15 9.80 -24.57 -1.71
N LEU A 16 9.93 -23.38 -1.12
CA LEU A 16 11.22 -22.76 -0.84
C LEU A 16 11.66 -23.15 0.56
N VAL A 17 12.83 -23.81 0.62
CA VAL A 17 13.44 -24.22 1.89
C VAL A 17 14.70 -23.38 2.10
N PRO A 18 14.89 -22.75 3.28
CA PRO A 18 16.12 -22.03 3.58
C PRO A 18 17.33 -22.99 3.55
N ASP A 19 18.38 -22.61 2.83
CA ASP A 19 19.66 -23.32 2.81
C ASP A 19 20.80 -22.33 3.05
N ALA A 20 21.40 -22.39 4.25
CA ALA A 20 22.50 -21.52 4.63
C ALA A 20 23.80 -21.78 3.82
N THR A 21 23.91 -22.92 3.14
CA THR A 21 25.10 -23.29 2.37
C THR A 21 24.94 -23.02 0.87
N LYS A 22 23.76 -22.65 0.41
CA LYS A 22 23.46 -22.53 -1.02
C LYS A 22 24.40 -21.56 -1.74
N SER A 23 24.60 -20.35 -1.19
CA SER A 23 25.48 -19.34 -1.80
C SER A 23 26.92 -19.81 -1.93
N ALA A 24 27.42 -20.57 -0.95
CA ALA A 24 28.77 -21.11 -1.01
C ALA A 24 28.90 -22.19 -2.10
N LYS A 25 27.91 -23.08 -2.23
CA LYS A 25 27.86 -24.10 -3.28
C LYS A 25 27.79 -23.47 -4.66
N GLU A 26 26.91 -22.49 -4.86
CA GLU A 26 26.76 -21.77 -6.13
C GLU A 26 28.07 -21.06 -6.54
N ALA A 27 28.76 -20.44 -5.57
CA ALA A 27 30.06 -19.80 -5.83
C ALA A 27 31.15 -20.82 -6.23
N GLU A 28 31.15 -21.98 -5.62
CA GLU A 28 32.12 -23.03 -5.96
C GLU A 28 31.83 -23.66 -7.34
N GLU A 29 30.57 -23.94 -7.64
CA GLU A 29 30.13 -24.43 -8.95
C GLU A 29 30.45 -23.42 -10.05
N GLU A 30 30.17 -22.11 -9.82
CA GLU A 30 30.51 -21.05 -10.76
C GLU A 30 32.01 -20.94 -11.00
N LYS A 31 32.81 -21.02 -9.92
CA LYS A 31 34.28 -21.02 -10.02
C LYS A 31 34.81 -22.20 -10.85
N ALA A 32 34.26 -23.38 -10.62
CA ALA A 32 34.64 -24.58 -11.39
C ALA A 32 34.26 -24.43 -12.87
N ARG A 33 33.07 -23.95 -13.15
CA ARG A 33 32.58 -23.66 -14.51
C ARG A 33 33.45 -22.66 -15.23
N LEU A 34 33.81 -21.56 -14.58
CA LEU A 34 34.69 -20.52 -15.16
C LEU A 34 36.08 -21.02 -15.39
N ALA A 35 36.62 -21.87 -14.50
CA ALA A 35 37.95 -22.48 -14.69
C ALA A 35 37.97 -23.43 -15.91
N GLU A 36 36.91 -24.21 -16.12
CA GLU A 36 36.76 -25.06 -17.30
C GLU A 36 36.67 -24.24 -18.61
N ILE A 37 35.92 -23.20 -18.62
CA ILE A 37 35.81 -22.28 -19.77
C ILE A 37 37.17 -21.63 -20.02
N GLY A 38 37.81 -21.08 -18.99
CA GLY A 38 39.09 -20.41 -19.09
C GLY A 38 40.20 -21.28 -19.65
N ALA A 39 40.20 -22.62 -19.33
CA ALA A 39 41.13 -23.56 -19.86
C ALA A 39 41.01 -23.82 -21.38
N LYS A 40 39.84 -23.52 -21.95
CA LYS A 40 39.52 -23.70 -23.38
C LYS A 40 39.77 -22.43 -24.22
N LEU A 41 39.91 -21.26 -23.57
CA LEU A 41 40.11 -20.00 -24.25
C LEU A 41 41.53 -19.87 -24.83
N THR A 42 41.61 -19.45 -26.08
CA THR A 42 42.87 -19.03 -26.70
C THR A 42 43.28 -17.62 -26.26
N GLU A 43 44.51 -17.21 -26.51
CA GLU A 43 44.93 -15.82 -26.24
C GLU A 43 44.14 -14.77 -27.05
N ALA A 44 43.72 -15.15 -28.25
CA ALA A 44 42.85 -14.29 -29.07
C ALA A 44 41.48 -14.09 -28.44
N ASP A 45 40.84 -15.17 -27.93
CA ASP A 45 39.55 -15.11 -27.24
C ASP A 45 39.63 -14.23 -25.99
N LYS A 46 40.72 -14.37 -25.21
CA LYS A 46 40.94 -13.53 -24.02
C LYS A 46 41.08 -12.04 -24.39
N ALA A 47 41.84 -11.73 -25.46
CA ALA A 47 41.98 -10.36 -25.92
C ALA A 47 40.67 -9.76 -26.39
N GLU A 48 39.82 -10.55 -27.07
CA GLU A 48 38.49 -10.14 -27.48
C GLU A 48 37.57 -9.88 -26.27
N ILE A 49 37.56 -10.73 -25.28
CA ILE A 49 36.78 -10.56 -24.04
C ILE A 49 37.21 -9.28 -23.30
N ILE A 50 38.52 -9.01 -23.21
CA ILE A 50 39.02 -7.78 -22.60
C ILE A 50 38.54 -6.57 -23.37
N ALA A 51 38.68 -6.57 -24.69
CA ALA A 51 38.24 -5.46 -25.53
C ALA A 51 36.72 -5.19 -25.42
N GLN A 52 35.90 -6.24 -25.40
CA GLN A 52 34.45 -6.13 -25.20
C GLN A 52 34.10 -5.56 -23.82
N THR A 53 34.83 -6.01 -22.77
CA THR A 53 34.62 -5.51 -21.41
C THR A 53 34.96 -4.04 -21.29
N GLU A 54 36.07 -3.60 -21.90
CA GLU A 54 36.47 -2.18 -21.97
C GLU A 54 35.44 -1.33 -22.74
N ALA A 55 34.96 -1.83 -23.88
CA ALA A 55 33.93 -1.16 -24.67
C ALA A 55 32.61 -1.03 -23.90
N LEU A 56 32.21 -2.08 -23.17
CA LEU A 56 31.03 -2.05 -22.30
C LEU A 56 31.19 -1.01 -21.19
N LYS A 57 32.33 -0.99 -20.54
CA LYS A 57 32.63 0.00 -19.49
C LYS A 57 32.56 1.42 -20.02
N VAL A 58 33.17 1.70 -21.17
CA VAL A 58 33.07 3.02 -21.83
C VAL A 58 31.59 3.37 -22.10
N ARG A 59 30.80 2.41 -22.60
CA ARG A 59 29.36 2.63 -22.85
C ARG A 59 28.58 2.93 -21.58
N GLN A 60 28.87 2.25 -20.49
CA GLN A 60 28.22 2.46 -19.18
C GLN A 60 28.61 3.81 -18.56
N ASP A 61 29.88 4.23 -18.70
CA ASP A 61 30.38 5.49 -18.16
C ASP A 61 30.03 6.71 -19.06
N THR A 62 29.55 6.47 -20.28
CA THR A 62 29.14 7.53 -21.20
C THR A 62 27.73 8.00 -20.81
N PRO A 63 27.56 9.29 -20.44
CA PRO A 63 26.24 9.82 -20.14
C PRO A 63 25.30 9.70 -21.35
N ASP A 64 24.08 9.28 -21.11
CA ASP A 64 23.05 9.25 -22.15
C ASP A 64 22.67 10.68 -22.55
N ASP A 65 22.31 10.87 -23.83
CA ASP A 65 21.76 12.15 -24.29
C ASP A 65 20.36 12.38 -23.70
N LEU A 66 20.32 13.30 -22.74
CA LEU A 66 19.04 13.67 -22.06
C LEU A 66 18.04 14.32 -23.02
N ASN A 67 18.44 14.71 -24.23
CA ASN A 67 17.52 15.29 -25.22
C ASN A 67 16.72 14.24 -25.99
N LEU A 68 17.06 12.95 -25.86
CA LEU A 68 16.29 11.85 -26.44
C LEU A 68 14.97 11.63 -25.70
N LEU A 69 14.87 12.03 -24.44
CA LEU A 69 13.65 11.89 -23.66
C LEU A 69 12.71 13.07 -23.90
N PRO A 70 11.37 12.84 -24.02
CA PRO A 70 10.40 13.91 -24.04
C PRO A 70 10.58 14.81 -22.80
N LYS A 71 10.68 16.10 -23.00
CA LYS A 71 10.74 17.06 -21.89
C LYS A 71 9.38 17.62 -21.63
N VAL A 72 8.98 17.61 -20.36
CA VAL A 72 7.75 18.28 -19.91
C VAL A 72 8.14 19.72 -19.59
N GLY A 73 7.57 20.66 -20.33
CA GLY A 73 7.76 22.08 -20.13
C GLY A 73 6.58 22.74 -19.41
N LEU A 74 6.68 24.03 -19.13
CA LEU A 74 5.57 24.77 -18.53
C LEU A 74 4.35 24.85 -19.48
N GLU A 75 4.56 24.74 -20.77
CA GLU A 75 3.52 24.69 -21.81
C GLU A 75 2.65 23.43 -21.72
N ASP A 76 3.17 22.33 -21.18
CA ASP A 76 2.44 21.08 -20.99
C ASP A 76 1.57 21.09 -19.72
N VAL A 77 1.78 22.07 -18.83
CA VAL A 77 1.01 22.22 -17.62
C VAL A 77 -0.34 22.89 -17.94
N PRO A 78 -1.48 22.25 -17.66
CA PRO A 78 -2.77 22.90 -17.87
C PRO A 78 -2.85 24.23 -17.14
N ALA A 79 -3.28 25.29 -17.86
CA ALA A 79 -3.40 26.64 -17.32
C ALA A 79 -4.40 26.72 -16.15
N GLN A 80 -5.32 25.78 -16.07
CA GLN A 80 -6.32 25.69 -15.02
C GLN A 80 -6.37 24.27 -14.44
N MET A 81 -6.39 24.20 -13.12
CA MET A 81 -6.62 22.94 -12.42
C MET A 81 -8.06 22.47 -12.63
N HIS A 82 -8.26 21.21 -13.02
CA HIS A 82 -9.57 20.62 -13.08
C HIS A 82 -10.13 20.44 -11.67
N ILE A 83 -11.15 21.24 -11.31
CA ILE A 83 -11.81 21.15 -10.02
C ILE A 83 -13.10 20.36 -10.21
N VAL A 84 -13.19 19.20 -9.58
CA VAL A 84 -14.41 18.41 -9.56
C VAL A 84 -15.45 19.14 -8.72
N GLN A 85 -16.60 19.44 -9.31
CA GLN A 85 -17.69 20.14 -8.62
C GLN A 85 -18.38 19.19 -7.64
N GLY A 86 -18.41 19.58 -6.38
CA GLY A 86 -19.11 18.87 -5.32
C GLY A 86 -20.49 19.49 -5.07
N GLN A 87 -21.42 18.66 -4.64
CA GLN A 87 -22.72 19.11 -4.13
C GLN A 87 -22.73 18.95 -2.61
N LEU A 88 -22.86 20.06 -1.91
CA LEU A 88 -23.04 20.02 -0.46
C LEU A 88 -24.52 19.72 -0.15
N ARG A 89 -24.75 18.70 0.64
CA ARG A 89 -26.06 18.36 1.24
C ARG A 89 -25.88 18.20 2.74
N GLU A 90 -26.93 18.35 3.48
CA GLU A 90 -26.98 18.06 4.90
C GLU A 90 -27.77 16.79 5.14
N ILE A 91 -27.18 15.87 5.91
CA ILE A 91 -27.92 14.73 6.44
C ILE A 91 -28.49 15.20 7.77
N ILE A 92 -29.77 15.54 7.77
CA ILE A 92 -30.48 15.89 8.98
C ILE A 92 -30.87 14.60 9.68
N SER A 93 -30.27 14.32 10.82
CA SER A 93 -30.66 13.23 11.69
C SER A 93 -31.10 13.79 13.04
N ASN A 94 -31.90 13.03 13.80
CA ASN A 94 -32.38 13.43 15.13
C ASN A 94 -31.26 13.73 16.15
N ARG A 95 -29.99 13.59 15.78
CA ARG A 95 -28.85 13.70 16.70
C ARG A 95 -27.71 14.60 16.19
N LEU A 96 -27.54 14.78 14.89
CA LEU A 96 -26.42 15.52 14.32
C LEU A 96 -26.76 15.95 12.90
N ASP A 97 -26.55 17.23 12.63
CA ASP A 97 -26.52 17.76 11.26
C ASP A 97 -25.12 17.49 10.72
N THR A 98 -25.03 16.54 9.80
CA THR A 98 -23.74 16.13 9.23
C THR A 98 -23.64 16.59 7.78
N PRO A 99 -22.63 17.41 7.42
CA PRO A 99 -22.42 17.81 6.03
C PRO A 99 -22.05 16.60 5.18
N LEU A 100 -22.71 16.44 4.04
CA LEU A 100 -22.44 15.45 3.03
C LEU A 100 -21.97 16.12 1.76
N ASN A 101 -20.74 15.86 1.36
CA ASN A 101 -20.20 16.30 0.08
C ASN A 101 -20.31 15.16 -0.94
N LEU A 102 -21.03 15.38 -2.03
CA LEU A 102 -21.18 14.45 -3.14
C LEU A 102 -20.40 14.95 -4.35
N TYR A 103 -19.51 14.12 -4.86
CA TYR A 103 -18.71 14.41 -6.06
C TYR A 103 -19.07 13.42 -7.16
N HIS A 104 -19.63 13.95 -8.25
CA HIS A 104 -19.93 13.16 -9.43
C HIS A 104 -18.71 13.16 -10.36
N ALA A 105 -17.95 12.08 -10.33
CA ALA A 105 -16.80 11.87 -11.18
C ALA A 105 -16.94 10.55 -11.93
N GLY A 106 -16.19 10.38 -13.02
CA GLY A 106 -16.14 9.13 -13.76
C GLY A 106 -15.42 8.04 -12.98
N THR A 107 -16.12 7.35 -12.10
CA THR A 107 -15.56 6.32 -11.21
C THR A 107 -15.73 4.90 -11.72
N ASN A 108 -16.23 4.73 -12.96
CA ASN A 108 -16.44 3.43 -13.59
C ASN A 108 -17.25 2.44 -12.72
N GLY A 109 -18.34 2.95 -12.08
CA GLY A 109 -19.23 2.14 -11.24
C GLY A 109 -18.69 1.83 -9.84
N ILE A 110 -17.67 2.55 -9.39
CA ILE A 110 -17.13 2.41 -8.04
C ILE A 110 -17.57 3.58 -7.17
N TYR A 111 -18.10 3.27 -6.00
CA TYR A 111 -18.35 4.21 -4.91
C TYR A 111 -17.11 4.35 -4.04
N TYR A 112 -16.69 5.59 -3.82
CA TYR A 112 -15.69 5.97 -2.83
C TYR A 112 -16.40 6.68 -1.68
N ASN A 113 -16.32 6.10 -0.49
CA ASN A 113 -16.91 6.68 0.70
C ASN A 113 -15.81 7.10 1.67
N GLN A 114 -15.95 8.29 2.21
CA GLN A 114 -15.05 8.82 3.22
C GLN A 114 -15.86 9.48 4.34
N VAL A 115 -15.58 9.10 5.57
CA VAL A 115 -16.12 9.74 6.77
C VAL A 115 -14.96 10.39 7.51
N LEU A 116 -15.11 11.67 7.81
CA LEU A 116 -14.14 12.47 8.55
C LEU A 116 -14.72 12.82 9.92
N ILE A 117 -14.03 12.43 10.97
CA ILE A 117 -14.41 12.70 12.35
C ILE A 117 -13.33 13.55 12.98
N GLN A 118 -13.69 14.75 13.43
CA GLN A 118 -12.76 15.60 14.16
C GLN A 118 -12.50 14.99 15.55
N ILE A 119 -11.23 14.85 15.91
CA ILE A 119 -10.81 14.30 17.20
C ILE A 119 -10.59 15.45 18.19
N PRO A 120 -11.22 15.43 19.37
CA PRO A 120 -10.94 16.40 20.43
C PRO A 120 -9.47 16.37 20.89
N ASP A 121 -8.95 17.54 21.25
CA ASP A 121 -7.55 17.72 21.65
C ASP A 121 -7.16 16.87 22.86
N GLU A 122 -8.10 16.61 23.77
CA GLU A 122 -7.88 15.77 24.94
C GLU A 122 -7.56 14.32 24.57
N ILE A 123 -8.23 13.82 23.53
CA ILE A 123 -8.00 12.47 23.00
C ILE A 123 -6.65 12.40 22.29
N VAL A 124 -6.32 13.42 21.49
CA VAL A 124 -5.06 13.48 20.72
C VAL A 124 -3.85 13.48 21.67
N LYS A 125 -3.96 14.14 22.81
CA LYS A 125 -2.89 14.20 23.82
C LYS A 125 -2.71 12.89 24.60
N SER A 126 -3.66 11.97 24.49
CA SER A 126 -3.55 10.66 25.15
C SER A 126 -2.47 9.81 24.48
N PRO A 127 -1.55 9.19 25.27
CA PRO A 127 -0.55 8.27 24.70
C PRO A 127 -1.19 7.06 24.00
N TYR A 128 -2.42 6.72 24.36
CA TYR A 128 -3.15 5.60 23.77
C TYR A 128 -3.75 5.94 22.40
N PHE A 129 -3.88 7.22 22.02
CA PHE A 129 -4.47 7.61 20.74
C PHE A 129 -3.68 7.06 19.55
N ASN A 130 -2.35 7.20 19.61
CA ASN A 130 -1.48 6.68 18.56
C ASN A 130 -1.54 5.14 18.49
N LEU A 131 -1.56 4.48 19.62
CA LEU A 131 -1.71 3.02 19.69
C LEU A 131 -3.06 2.58 19.10
N MET A 132 -4.15 3.22 19.49
CA MET A 132 -5.48 2.95 18.94
C MET A 132 -5.50 3.12 17.42
N SER A 133 -4.93 4.21 16.90
CA SER A 133 -4.91 4.47 15.46
C SER A 133 -4.13 3.43 14.64
N ILE A 134 -3.15 2.77 15.26
CA ILE A 134 -2.40 1.66 14.65
C ILE A 134 -3.24 0.39 14.61
N LEU A 135 -4.00 0.13 15.66
CA LEU A 135 -4.76 -1.11 15.82
C LEU A 135 -6.07 -1.12 15.04
N MET A 136 -6.69 0.05 14.84
CA MET A 136 -8.06 0.18 14.32
C MET A 136 -8.35 -0.57 13.02
N GLY A 137 -7.41 -0.73 12.12
CA GLY A 137 -7.61 -1.43 10.84
C GLY A 137 -7.14 -2.88 10.84
N GLU A 138 -6.58 -3.35 11.96
CA GLU A 138 -5.78 -4.57 12.00
C GLU A 138 -6.31 -5.62 12.99
N VAL A 139 -7.29 -5.26 13.81
CA VAL A 139 -7.95 -6.14 14.78
C VAL A 139 -9.34 -6.51 14.32
N GLY A 140 -9.94 -7.51 14.95
CA GLY A 140 -11.32 -7.91 14.70
C GLY A 140 -12.35 -6.88 15.14
N ALA A 141 -13.60 -7.07 14.74
CA ALA A 141 -14.72 -6.23 15.15
C ALA A 141 -16.03 -7.01 15.24
N GLY A 142 -16.87 -6.64 16.20
CA GLY A 142 -18.13 -7.34 16.44
C GLY A 142 -17.90 -8.81 16.77
N GLU A 143 -18.57 -9.69 16.05
CA GLU A 143 -18.43 -11.15 16.19
C GLU A 143 -17.24 -11.74 15.41
N TYR A 144 -16.61 -10.94 14.52
CA TYR A 144 -15.56 -11.38 13.62
C TYR A 144 -14.18 -11.23 14.23
N GLY A 145 -13.36 -12.28 14.20
CA GLY A 145 -11.92 -12.17 14.43
C GLY A 145 -11.22 -11.42 13.28
N TYR A 146 -9.98 -10.98 13.49
CA TYR A 146 -9.30 -10.14 12.50
C TYR A 146 -9.18 -10.80 11.11
N LEU A 147 -8.89 -12.10 11.03
CA LEU A 147 -8.77 -12.81 9.74
C LEU A 147 -10.12 -12.90 9.02
N GLU A 148 -11.17 -13.24 9.75
CA GLU A 148 -12.53 -13.35 9.19
C GLU A 148 -13.02 -11.99 8.71
N LEU A 149 -12.82 -10.94 9.51
CA LEU A 149 -13.17 -9.58 9.14
C LEU A 149 -12.45 -9.14 7.85
N GLN A 150 -11.16 -9.42 7.71
CA GLN A 150 -10.40 -9.11 6.50
C GLN A 150 -10.90 -9.88 5.28
N GLN A 151 -11.26 -11.14 5.43
CA GLN A 151 -11.85 -11.94 4.35
C GLN A 151 -13.20 -11.36 3.90
N LEU A 152 -14.08 -11.02 4.85
CA LEU A 152 -15.35 -10.38 4.55
C LEU A 152 -15.18 -9.03 3.86
N GLN A 153 -14.28 -8.19 4.35
CA GLN A 153 -13.96 -6.90 3.74
C GLN A 153 -13.49 -7.07 2.29
N THR A 154 -12.61 -8.02 2.04
CA THR A 154 -12.09 -8.31 0.69
C THR A 154 -13.18 -8.83 -0.25
N ALA A 155 -14.15 -9.58 0.27
CA ALA A 155 -15.25 -10.12 -0.54
C ALA A 155 -16.23 -9.05 -1.04
N VAL A 156 -16.40 -7.95 -0.28
CA VAL A 156 -17.45 -6.95 -0.55
C VAL A 156 -16.91 -5.56 -0.92
N SER A 157 -15.62 -5.32 -0.73
CA SER A 157 -15.01 -4.00 -0.96
C SER A 157 -13.65 -4.10 -1.63
N GLY A 158 -13.23 -3.02 -2.24
CA GLY A 158 -11.84 -2.84 -2.68
C GLY A 158 -10.91 -2.35 -1.56
N GLY A 159 -11.36 -2.41 -0.32
CA GLY A 159 -10.64 -2.07 0.90
C GLY A 159 -11.46 -1.21 1.86
N ILE A 160 -11.22 -1.43 3.15
CA ILE A 160 -11.71 -0.62 4.26
C ILE A 160 -10.47 -0.08 4.97
N GLY A 161 -10.40 1.24 5.09
CA GLY A 161 -9.28 1.92 5.72
C GLY A 161 -9.73 2.78 6.89
N MET A 162 -8.94 2.78 7.94
CA MET A 162 -9.12 3.66 9.10
C MET A 162 -7.76 4.24 9.47
N GLY A 163 -7.71 5.53 9.76
CA GLY A 163 -6.46 6.18 10.11
C GLY A 163 -6.66 7.57 10.68
N ALA A 164 -5.70 7.99 11.50
CA ALA A 164 -5.66 9.31 12.07
C ALA A 164 -4.67 10.21 11.32
N SER A 165 -5.00 11.48 11.17
CA SER A 165 -4.12 12.49 10.58
C SER A 165 -4.17 13.80 11.35
N LEU A 166 -3.02 14.48 11.42
CA LEU A 166 -2.90 15.83 11.93
C LEU A 166 -2.76 16.78 10.75
N ARG A 167 -3.59 17.83 10.70
CA ARG A 167 -3.57 18.82 9.62
C ARG A 167 -3.68 20.22 10.16
N SER A 168 -2.91 21.14 9.60
CA SER A 168 -3.08 22.57 9.86
C SER A 168 -4.39 23.05 9.24
N LYS A 169 -5.04 24.02 9.88
CA LYS A 169 -6.19 24.71 9.28
C LYS A 169 -5.74 25.55 8.07
N VAL A 170 -6.63 25.67 7.09
CA VAL A 170 -6.36 26.47 5.88
C VAL A 170 -6.24 27.96 6.21
N ASP A 171 -7.09 28.44 7.10
CA ASP A 171 -7.22 29.83 7.55
C ASP A 171 -6.30 30.17 8.74
N ASP A 172 -5.77 29.17 9.45
CA ASP A 172 -4.86 29.33 10.57
C ASP A 172 -3.82 28.19 10.61
N LYS A 173 -2.68 28.41 9.97
CA LYS A 173 -1.61 27.40 9.85
C LYS A 173 -0.98 27.03 11.20
N GLY A 174 -1.12 27.89 12.22
CA GLY A 174 -0.63 27.60 13.58
C GLY A 174 -1.55 26.67 14.36
N LYS A 175 -2.77 26.45 13.89
CA LYS A 175 -3.75 25.59 14.54
C LYS A 175 -3.83 24.24 13.87
N ILE A 176 -3.46 23.20 14.62
CA ILE A 176 -3.51 21.81 14.17
C ILE A 176 -4.86 21.21 14.59
N THR A 177 -5.47 20.46 13.69
CA THR A 177 -6.68 19.68 13.96
C THR A 177 -6.40 18.21 13.65
N ALA A 178 -6.79 17.33 14.53
CA ALA A 178 -6.73 15.89 14.33
C ALA A 178 -8.02 15.38 13.70
N TRP A 179 -7.86 14.49 12.75
CA TRP A 179 -8.97 13.85 12.04
C TRP A 179 -8.80 12.34 12.04
N LEU A 180 -9.87 11.64 12.36
CA LEU A 180 -10.02 10.24 12.04
C LEU A 180 -10.71 10.13 10.68
N THR A 181 -10.10 9.39 9.78
CA THR A 181 -10.61 9.16 8.44
C THR A 181 -10.98 7.69 8.29
N LEU A 182 -12.23 7.43 7.95
CA LEU A 182 -12.74 6.11 7.62
C LEU A 182 -13.02 6.09 6.12
N THR A 183 -12.51 5.12 5.41
CA THR A 183 -12.64 5.01 3.96
C THR A 183 -13.08 3.64 3.53
N THR A 184 -13.90 3.58 2.50
CA THR A 184 -14.14 2.34 1.75
C THR A 184 -14.43 2.65 0.29
N LYS A 185 -14.16 1.68 -0.57
CA LYS A 185 -14.57 1.68 -1.97
C LYS A 185 -15.27 0.38 -2.29
N SER A 186 -16.39 0.45 -3.00
CA SER A 186 -17.20 -0.70 -3.35
C SER A 186 -17.88 -0.50 -4.70
N LEU A 187 -18.41 -1.55 -5.26
CA LEU A 187 -19.32 -1.43 -6.41
C LEU A 187 -20.60 -0.69 -5.99
N VAL A 188 -21.19 0.05 -6.92
CA VAL A 188 -22.36 0.93 -6.72
C VAL A 188 -23.51 0.26 -5.94
N ASN A 189 -23.74 -1.01 -6.14
CA ASN A 189 -24.87 -1.73 -5.54
C ASN A 189 -24.49 -2.51 -4.28
N ASN A 190 -23.28 -2.35 -3.76
CA ASN A 190 -22.82 -3.12 -2.60
C ASN A 190 -22.74 -2.26 -1.35
N LEU A 191 -23.86 -2.18 -0.62
CA LEU A 191 -23.94 -1.45 0.66
C LEU A 191 -23.28 -2.20 1.83
N GLU A 192 -22.95 -3.48 1.66
CA GLU A 192 -22.32 -4.29 2.70
C GLU A 192 -20.96 -3.76 3.13
N ALA A 193 -20.21 -3.16 2.20
CA ALA A 193 -18.95 -2.48 2.49
C ALA A 193 -19.11 -1.35 3.52
N ILE A 194 -20.21 -0.59 3.44
CA ILE A 194 -20.50 0.50 4.39
C ILE A 194 -20.91 -0.09 5.74
N ARG A 195 -21.70 -1.18 5.76
CA ARG A 195 -22.04 -1.88 6.97
C ARG A 195 -20.81 -2.40 7.71
N LEU A 196 -19.91 -3.04 6.99
CA LEU A 196 -18.64 -3.52 7.56
C LEU A 196 -17.73 -2.40 8.03
N LEU A 197 -17.66 -1.28 7.33
CA LEU A 197 -16.93 -0.10 7.79
C LEU A 197 -17.48 0.40 9.14
N LYS A 198 -18.80 0.43 9.29
CA LYS A 198 -19.46 0.81 10.54
C LYS A 198 -19.13 -0.17 11.66
N VAL A 199 -19.27 -1.49 11.43
CA VAL A 199 -18.92 -2.54 12.41
C VAL A 199 -17.45 -2.42 12.81
N ALA A 200 -16.55 -2.28 11.82
CA ALA A 200 -15.12 -2.15 12.06
C ALA A 200 -14.74 -0.91 12.88
N PHE A 201 -15.55 0.15 12.84
CA PHE A 201 -15.32 1.36 13.63
C PHE A 201 -15.96 1.31 15.02
N GLU A 202 -17.25 0.91 15.09
CA GLU A 202 -18.03 1.00 16.32
C GLU A 202 -17.79 -0.17 17.31
N GLN A 203 -17.31 -1.32 16.82
CA GLN A 203 -17.25 -2.55 17.56
C GLN A 203 -15.86 -3.19 17.55
N LEU A 204 -14.80 -2.37 17.61
CA LEU A 204 -13.43 -2.85 17.67
C LEU A 204 -13.19 -3.83 18.80
N ARG A 205 -12.46 -4.90 18.50
CA ARG A 205 -12.12 -5.94 19.48
C ARG A 205 -10.67 -5.75 19.95
N PHE A 206 -10.52 -5.36 21.20
CA PHE A 206 -9.22 -5.24 21.85
C PHE A 206 -8.85 -6.46 22.72
N ASP A 207 -9.68 -7.50 22.69
CA ASP A 207 -9.47 -8.79 23.38
C ASP A 207 -8.53 -9.74 22.61
N GLU A 208 -8.22 -9.46 21.35
CA GLU A 208 -7.26 -10.22 20.54
C GLU A 208 -5.82 -9.89 20.94
N LYS A 209 -5.42 -10.35 22.13
CA LYS A 209 -4.13 -10.00 22.76
C LYS A 209 -2.93 -10.38 21.92
N ASP A 210 -2.92 -11.59 21.37
CA ASP A 210 -1.79 -12.11 20.58
C ASP A 210 -1.61 -11.28 19.29
N ARG A 211 -2.71 -10.94 18.63
CA ARG A 211 -2.69 -10.06 17.46
C ARG A 211 -2.19 -8.66 17.80
N THR A 212 -2.61 -8.11 18.92
CA THR A 212 -2.14 -6.81 19.40
C THR A 212 -0.63 -6.81 19.66
N ILE A 213 -0.11 -7.85 20.31
CA ILE A 213 1.33 -8.01 20.59
C ILE A 213 2.11 -8.11 19.27
N GLU A 214 1.65 -8.90 18.33
CA GLU A 214 2.26 -9.06 17.00
C GLU A 214 2.40 -7.70 16.29
N LEU A 215 1.32 -6.91 16.23
CA LEU A 215 1.30 -5.59 15.59
C LEU A 215 2.28 -4.61 16.26
N LEU A 216 2.35 -4.65 17.59
CA LEU A 216 3.31 -3.83 18.35
C LEU A 216 4.75 -4.24 18.07
N GLN A 217 5.04 -5.53 17.97
CA GLN A 217 6.38 -6.03 17.63
C GLN A 217 6.78 -5.63 16.21
N GLN A 218 5.89 -5.78 15.25
CA GLN A 218 6.12 -5.31 13.88
C GLN A 218 6.42 -3.80 13.83
N ARG A 219 5.68 -3.00 14.60
CA ARG A 219 5.90 -1.56 14.66
C ARG A 219 7.24 -1.21 15.30
N LYS A 220 7.60 -1.88 16.40
CA LYS A 220 8.90 -1.72 17.05
C LYS A 220 10.04 -2.01 16.08
N THR A 221 9.96 -3.11 15.34
CA THR A 221 10.99 -3.49 14.34
C THR A 221 11.16 -2.41 13.27
N ARG A 222 10.06 -1.81 12.77
CA ARG A 222 10.14 -0.71 11.79
C ARG A 222 10.80 0.56 12.34
N TRP A 223 10.71 0.81 13.64
CA TRP A 223 11.33 2.00 14.24
C TRP A 223 12.80 1.79 14.61
N SER A 224 13.25 0.55 14.68
CA SER A 224 14.64 0.19 15.01
C SER A 224 15.50 -0.14 13.79
N SER A 225 14.92 -0.20 12.61
CA SER A 225 15.59 -0.32 11.32
C SER A 225 15.85 1.05 10.69
#